data_0a37a6ba40f5a2a4ac8cfc2cf40824bf
#
_entry.id   0a37a6ba40f5a2a4ac8cfc2cf40824bf
#
_cell.length_a   1.000
_cell.length_b   1.000
_cell.length_c   1.000
_cell.angle_alpha   90.00
_cell.angle_beta   90.00
_cell.angle_gamma   90.00
#
_symmetry.space_group_name_H-M   'P 1'
#
loop_
_entity.id
_entity.type
_entity.pdbx_description
1 polymer ?
#
loop_
_entity_poly.entity_id
_entity_poly.type
_entity_poly.pdbx_seq_one_letter_code
_entity_poly.pdbx_strand_id
1 'polypeptide(L)'
;FLEAHGAHTYQFLANSTGTMTSLNGFVTGLPDVGLYVNYIMGKNGDPVDGLGIGAVMKKMGYRTQFWYGGLRSWQDIEKFTRREGFDEFHCADEFSGLGESSSWGIADGPFFEEVLKAMQKDEEDTFYFILTTSNHPPFAFDVDSKGFSRDRVAKKRGPAIPKDKKTLDQLGHIWYADDVMGKFIKAAEAYD
;
A
#
# COMPACT_ATOMS: atom_id res chain seq x y z
N PHE A 1 13.43 -1.50 13.93
CA PHE A 1 13.15 -2.88 13.53
C PHE A 1 13.70 -3.15 12.14
N LEU A 2 13.23 -2.49 11.08
CA LEU A 2 13.62 -2.74 9.69
C LEU A 2 15.14 -2.64 9.45
N GLU A 3 15.84 -1.72 10.11
CA GLU A 3 17.31 -1.61 10.01
C GLU A 3 18.05 -2.84 10.53
N ALA A 4 17.49 -3.54 11.50
CA ALA A 4 18.11 -4.73 12.10
C ALA A 4 17.78 -6.03 11.35
N HIS A 5 16.69 -6.05 10.55
CA HIS A 5 16.13 -7.27 9.96
C HIS A 5 15.99 -7.21 8.44
N GLY A 6 16.44 -6.14 7.80
CA GLY A 6 16.31 -5.95 6.36
C GLY A 6 17.45 -5.18 5.72
N ALA A 7 17.41 -5.09 4.41
CA ALA A 7 18.25 -4.19 3.65
C ALA A 7 17.57 -2.82 3.48
N HIS A 8 18.32 -1.74 3.59
CA HIS A 8 17.83 -0.40 3.36
C HIS A 8 18.73 0.39 2.40
N THR A 9 18.17 1.39 1.76
CA THR A 9 18.92 2.31 0.89
C THR A 9 18.66 3.76 1.29
N TYR A 10 19.70 4.57 1.25
CA TYR A 10 19.61 6.02 1.46
C TYR A 10 19.38 6.82 0.18
N GLN A 11 19.49 6.17 -0.97
CA GLN A 11 19.35 6.79 -2.29
C GLN A 11 18.30 6.02 -3.09
N PHE A 12 17.03 6.28 -2.80
CA PHE A 12 15.91 5.69 -3.50
C PHE A 12 15.20 6.76 -4.33
N LEU A 13 15.10 6.51 -5.63
CA LEU A 13 14.29 7.31 -6.54
C LEU A 13 13.05 6.52 -6.93
N ALA A 14 11.90 7.07 -6.63
CA ALA A 14 10.63 6.48 -7.09
C ALA A 14 10.56 6.47 -8.62
N ASN A 15 9.92 5.47 -9.20
CA ASN A 15 9.73 5.37 -10.65
C ASN A 15 8.93 6.55 -11.21
N SER A 16 8.04 7.12 -10.41
CA SER A 16 7.20 8.26 -10.80
C SER A 16 6.73 9.04 -9.57
N THR A 17 6.10 10.20 -9.81
CA THR A 17 5.48 11.04 -8.79
C THR A 17 4.02 10.63 -8.48
N GLY A 18 3.42 9.77 -9.29
CA GLY A 18 2.04 9.29 -9.12
C GLY A 18 1.99 7.84 -8.62
N THR A 19 0.97 7.50 -7.84
CA THR A 19 0.80 6.15 -7.28
C THR A 19 0.67 5.10 -8.38
N MET A 20 -0.23 5.31 -9.35
CA MET A 20 -0.47 4.30 -10.39
C MET A 20 0.73 4.09 -11.29
N THR A 21 1.43 5.15 -11.66
CA THR A 21 2.64 5.08 -12.49
C THR A 21 3.81 4.44 -11.75
N SER A 22 3.94 4.67 -10.45
CA SER A 22 4.92 3.95 -9.62
C SER A 22 4.53 2.49 -9.45
N LEU A 23 3.25 2.20 -9.21
CA LEU A 23 2.73 0.84 -9.11
C LEU A 23 2.97 0.04 -10.39
N ASN A 24 2.76 0.65 -11.57
CA ASN A 24 3.10 0.02 -12.85
C ASN A 24 4.55 -0.46 -12.87
N GLY A 25 5.49 0.38 -12.46
CA GLY A 25 6.90 0.02 -12.40
C GLY A 25 7.19 -1.14 -11.45
N PHE A 26 6.55 -1.16 -10.27
CA PHE A 26 6.71 -2.27 -9.32
C PHE A 26 6.09 -3.57 -9.79
N VAL A 27 4.90 -3.50 -10.38
CA VAL A 27 4.15 -4.70 -10.77
C VAL A 27 4.67 -5.29 -12.06
N THR A 28 5.01 -4.47 -13.07
CA THR A 28 5.46 -4.95 -14.38
C THR A 28 6.98 -5.09 -14.51
N GLY A 29 7.75 -4.46 -13.61
CA GLY A 29 9.21 -4.33 -13.75
C GLY A 29 9.65 -3.35 -14.86
N LEU A 30 8.73 -2.65 -15.51
CA LEU A 30 9.00 -1.71 -16.59
C LEU A 30 8.83 -0.26 -16.13
N PRO A 31 9.70 0.67 -16.53
CA PRO A 31 9.54 2.06 -16.23
C PRO A 31 8.29 2.61 -16.91
N ASP A 32 7.54 3.45 -16.19
CA ASP A 32 6.42 4.17 -16.79
C ASP A 32 6.95 5.26 -17.74
N VAL A 33 6.55 5.16 -18.99
CA VAL A 33 6.89 6.14 -20.05
C VAL A 33 5.74 7.11 -20.33
N GLY A 34 4.80 7.25 -19.40
CA GLY A 34 3.65 8.16 -19.53
C GLY A 34 2.50 7.61 -20.37
N LEU A 35 2.50 6.34 -20.67
CA LEU A 35 1.48 5.71 -21.51
C LEU A 35 0.32 5.10 -20.69
N TYR A 36 0.30 5.23 -19.39
CA TYR A 36 -0.73 4.65 -18.52
C TYR A 36 -1.05 3.20 -18.89
N VAL A 37 -0.07 2.35 -18.74
CA VAL A 37 -0.08 0.94 -19.19
C VAL A 37 -1.32 0.18 -18.74
N ASN A 38 -1.83 0.46 -17.54
CA ASN A 38 -3.07 -0.12 -17.02
C ASN A 38 -4.30 0.13 -17.92
N TYR A 39 -4.38 1.27 -18.63
CA TYR A 39 -5.47 1.57 -19.56
C TYR A 39 -5.21 1.05 -20.98
N ILE A 40 -3.98 1.15 -21.45
CA ILE A 40 -3.63 0.76 -22.84
C ILE A 40 -3.73 -0.75 -23.01
N MET A 41 -3.24 -1.51 -22.05
CA MET A 41 -3.28 -2.97 -22.07
C MET A 41 -4.69 -3.54 -21.85
N GLY A 42 -5.61 -2.75 -21.32
CA GLY A 42 -7.02 -3.13 -21.15
C GLY A 42 -7.77 -3.46 -22.42
N LYS A 43 -7.28 -3.01 -23.59
CA LYS A 43 -7.98 -3.22 -24.87
C LYS A 43 -7.74 -4.59 -25.51
N ASN A 44 -6.60 -5.22 -25.25
CA ASN A 44 -6.18 -6.46 -25.93
C ASN A 44 -6.12 -7.70 -25.02
N GLY A 45 -6.36 -7.55 -23.71
CA GLY A 45 -6.56 -8.71 -22.81
C GLY A 45 -5.31 -9.51 -22.42
N ASP A 46 -4.21 -9.36 -23.10
CA ASP A 46 -3.03 -10.18 -22.86
C ASP A 46 -2.09 -9.58 -21.81
N PRO A 47 -1.55 -10.41 -20.88
CA PRO A 47 -0.53 -9.95 -19.96
C PRO A 47 0.74 -9.56 -20.71
N VAL A 48 1.45 -8.55 -20.19
CA VAL A 48 2.78 -8.22 -20.73
C VAL A 48 3.75 -9.33 -20.35
N ASP A 49 4.04 -10.20 -21.28
CA ASP A 49 5.17 -11.14 -21.31
C ASP A 49 5.43 -12.01 -20.06
N GLY A 50 4.49 -12.09 -19.11
CA GLY A 50 4.63 -12.90 -17.89
C GLY A 50 5.80 -12.48 -17.00
N LEU A 51 6.22 -11.21 -17.08
CA LEU A 51 7.27 -10.61 -16.27
C LEU A 51 6.72 -9.86 -15.06
N GLY A 52 5.39 -9.67 -15.00
CA GLY A 52 4.74 -9.06 -13.84
C GLY A 52 5.06 -9.83 -12.55
N ILE A 53 5.23 -9.10 -11.44
CA ILE A 53 5.63 -9.71 -10.16
C ILE A 53 4.66 -10.82 -9.74
N GLY A 54 3.35 -10.68 -9.99
CA GLY A 54 2.36 -11.72 -9.73
C GLY A 54 2.68 -13.00 -10.51
N ALA A 55 2.94 -12.87 -11.82
CA ALA A 55 3.29 -14.01 -12.68
C ALA A 55 4.63 -14.66 -12.29
N VAL A 56 5.62 -13.87 -11.86
CA VAL A 56 6.91 -14.36 -11.37
C VAL A 56 6.73 -15.15 -10.07
N MET A 57 6.00 -14.62 -9.10
CA MET A 57 5.77 -15.29 -7.81
C MET A 57 4.98 -16.60 -8.00
N LYS A 58 4.02 -16.63 -8.93
CA LYS A 58 3.32 -17.89 -9.30
C LYS A 58 4.26 -18.94 -9.87
N LYS A 59 5.20 -18.55 -10.74
CA LYS A 59 6.23 -19.48 -11.26
C LYS A 59 7.14 -20.03 -10.15
N MET A 60 7.29 -19.28 -9.06
CA MET A 60 8.03 -19.72 -7.86
C MET A 60 7.19 -20.60 -6.93
N GLY A 61 5.92 -20.83 -7.22
CA GLY A 61 5.01 -21.69 -6.46
C GLY A 61 4.11 -20.97 -5.46
N TYR A 62 4.13 -19.66 -5.40
CA TYR A 62 3.26 -18.90 -4.51
C TYR A 62 1.86 -18.70 -5.10
N ARG A 63 0.83 -18.78 -4.27
CA ARG A 63 -0.45 -18.16 -4.51
C ARG A 63 -0.26 -16.64 -4.41
N THR A 64 -0.96 -15.83 -5.20
CA THR A 64 -0.69 -14.40 -5.26
C THR A 64 -1.94 -13.58 -5.00
N GLN A 65 -1.87 -12.68 -4.02
CA GLN A 65 -2.96 -11.81 -3.63
C GLN A 65 -2.54 -10.33 -3.71
N PHE A 66 -3.40 -9.51 -4.32
CA PHE A 66 -3.25 -8.06 -4.32
C PHE A 66 -4.29 -7.45 -3.39
N TRP A 67 -3.82 -6.74 -2.38
CA TRP A 67 -4.65 -6.08 -1.38
C TRP A 67 -4.56 -4.57 -1.53
N TYR A 68 -5.72 -3.92 -1.70
CA TYR A 68 -5.80 -2.48 -1.90
C TYR A 68 -6.73 -1.82 -0.88
N GLY A 69 -6.22 -0.92 -0.06
CA GLY A 69 -6.99 -0.16 0.93
C GLY A 69 -8.02 0.81 0.33
N GLY A 70 -8.01 1.02 -0.99
CA GLY A 70 -8.92 1.90 -1.72
C GLY A 70 -10.06 1.19 -2.44
N LEU A 71 -10.75 1.94 -3.29
CA LEU A 71 -11.95 1.48 -4.00
C LEU A 71 -11.61 0.72 -5.28
N ARG A 72 -12.35 -0.34 -5.58
CA ARG A 72 -12.21 -1.19 -6.77
C ARG A 72 -12.22 -0.41 -8.09
N SER A 73 -13.03 0.65 -8.13
CA SER A 73 -13.20 1.49 -9.32
C SER A 73 -11.98 2.36 -9.67
N TRP A 74 -10.99 2.45 -8.76
CA TRP A 74 -9.85 3.32 -8.99
C TRP A 74 -8.92 2.78 -10.08
N GLN A 75 -8.77 3.54 -11.18
CA GLN A 75 -7.75 3.30 -12.21
C GLN A 75 -7.75 1.89 -12.84
N ASP A 76 -8.89 1.20 -12.89
CA ASP A 76 -8.98 -0.20 -13.39
C ASP A 76 -7.99 -1.17 -12.71
N ILE A 77 -7.62 -0.88 -11.45
CA ILE A 77 -6.54 -1.56 -10.72
C ILE A 77 -6.74 -3.07 -10.61
N GLU A 78 -7.98 -3.55 -10.42
CA GLU A 78 -8.25 -4.98 -10.36
C GLU A 78 -7.94 -5.67 -11.69
N LYS A 79 -8.40 -5.11 -12.81
CA LYS A 79 -8.12 -5.68 -14.13
C LYS A 79 -6.63 -5.69 -14.42
N PHE A 80 -5.95 -4.62 -14.05
CA PHE A 80 -4.51 -4.50 -14.21
C PHE A 80 -3.78 -5.58 -13.42
N THR A 81 -4.02 -5.71 -12.12
CA THR A 81 -3.30 -6.65 -11.25
C THR A 81 -3.58 -8.10 -11.61
N ARG A 82 -4.84 -8.45 -11.94
CA ARG A 82 -5.18 -9.81 -12.39
C ARG A 82 -4.48 -10.17 -13.69
N ARG A 83 -4.35 -9.22 -14.59
CA ARG A 83 -3.64 -9.42 -15.86
C ARG A 83 -2.14 -9.62 -15.64
N GLU A 84 -1.56 -8.94 -14.66
CA GLU A 84 -0.16 -9.09 -14.27
C GLU A 84 0.09 -10.34 -13.41
N GLY A 85 -0.89 -11.24 -13.29
CA GLY A 85 -0.73 -12.57 -12.77
C GLY A 85 -1.15 -12.76 -11.32
N PHE A 86 -1.79 -11.78 -10.68
CA PHE A 86 -2.36 -11.99 -9.35
C PHE A 86 -3.61 -12.88 -9.42
N ASP A 87 -3.67 -13.89 -8.57
CA ASP A 87 -4.79 -14.81 -8.45
C ASP A 87 -6.01 -14.15 -7.83
N GLU A 88 -5.79 -13.27 -6.85
CA GLU A 88 -6.83 -12.60 -6.10
C GLU A 88 -6.61 -11.11 -5.98
N PHE A 89 -7.71 -10.38 -5.87
CA PHE A 89 -7.72 -8.95 -5.63
C PHE A 89 -8.75 -8.65 -4.55
N HIS A 90 -8.30 -8.01 -3.47
CA HIS A 90 -9.11 -7.57 -2.34
C HIS A 90 -9.04 -6.05 -2.20
N CYS A 91 -10.13 -5.40 -1.86
CA CYS A 91 -10.18 -3.95 -1.74
C CYS A 91 -11.17 -3.47 -0.68
N ALA A 92 -11.15 -2.17 -0.36
CA ALA A 92 -11.97 -1.57 0.67
C ALA A 92 -13.48 -1.82 0.50
N ASP A 93 -13.96 -2.05 -0.73
CA ASP A 93 -15.38 -2.33 -0.98
C ASP A 93 -15.85 -3.63 -0.28
N GLU A 94 -14.95 -4.58 -0.03
CA GLU A 94 -15.23 -5.83 0.65
C GLU A 94 -15.33 -5.67 2.17
N PHE A 95 -14.79 -4.59 2.70
CA PHE A 95 -14.65 -4.31 4.13
C PHE A 95 -15.50 -3.11 4.58
N SER A 96 -16.60 -2.84 3.89
CA SER A 96 -17.50 -1.73 4.21
C SER A 96 -18.03 -1.83 5.65
N GLY A 97 -17.87 -0.74 6.41
CA GLY A 97 -18.26 -0.68 7.83
C GLY A 97 -17.15 -1.05 8.83
N LEU A 98 -15.96 -1.41 8.37
CA LEU A 98 -14.82 -1.68 9.23
C LEU A 98 -13.98 -0.41 9.47
N GLY A 99 -14.28 0.28 10.55
CA GLY A 99 -13.49 1.40 11.02
C GLY A 99 -13.63 2.70 10.23
N GLU A 100 -12.64 3.57 10.39
CA GLU A 100 -12.60 4.89 9.77
C GLU A 100 -12.26 4.79 8.28
N SER A 101 -12.97 5.54 7.44
CA SER A 101 -12.76 5.60 6.00
C SER A 101 -12.69 7.03 5.50
N SER A 102 -12.06 7.22 4.36
CA SER A 102 -12.00 8.49 3.63
C SER A 102 -12.53 8.31 2.19
N SER A 103 -12.51 9.37 1.39
CA SER A 103 -12.80 9.28 -0.04
C SER A 103 -11.81 8.38 -0.82
N TRP A 104 -10.70 8.02 -0.22
CA TRP A 104 -9.65 7.19 -0.83
C TRP A 104 -9.73 5.72 -0.41
N GLY A 105 -10.46 5.40 0.66
CA GLY A 105 -10.63 4.04 1.15
C GLY A 105 -10.64 3.93 2.66
N ILE A 106 -10.36 2.74 3.15
CA ILE A 106 -10.33 2.39 4.57
C ILE A 106 -8.98 2.81 5.20
N ALA A 107 -9.00 3.15 6.49
CA ALA A 107 -7.77 3.44 7.23
C ALA A 107 -6.84 2.21 7.31
N ASP A 108 -5.53 2.43 7.24
CA ASP A 108 -4.53 1.37 7.15
C ASP A 108 -4.57 0.39 8.34
N GLY A 109 -4.90 0.88 9.56
CA GLY A 109 -4.98 0.01 10.74
C GLY A 109 -6.02 -1.11 10.58
N PRO A 110 -7.32 -0.81 10.43
CA PRO A 110 -8.36 -1.81 10.13
C PRO A 110 -8.07 -2.64 8.87
N PHE A 111 -7.47 -2.03 7.86
CA PHE A 111 -7.09 -2.74 6.64
C PHE A 111 -6.04 -3.82 6.90
N PHE A 112 -4.98 -3.52 7.63
CA PHE A 112 -3.98 -4.51 8.00
C PHE A 112 -4.54 -5.62 8.90
N GLU A 113 -5.56 -5.34 9.73
CA GLU A 113 -6.24 -6.38 10.51
C GLU A 113 -6.93 -7.40 9.60
N GLU A 114 -7.56 -6.97 8.50
CA GLU A 114 -8.17 -7.89 7.52
C GLU A 114 -7.11 -8.71 6.75
N VAL A 115 -6.01 -8.07 6.36
CA VAL A 115 -4.88 -8.79 5.75
C VAL A 115 -4.35 -9.86 6.69
N LEU A 116 -4.13 -9.55 7.97
CA LEU A 116 -3.69 -10.52 8.98
C LEU A 116 -4.67 -11.69 9.15
N LYS A 117 -5.98 -11.41 9.15
CA LYS A 117 -7.00 -12.46 9.22
C LYS A 117 -6.97 -13.39 8.00
N ALA A 118 -6.65 -12.85 6.82
CA ALA A 118 -6.45 -13.66 5.62
C ALA A 118 -5.19 -14.52 5.73
N MET A 119 -4.07 -13.93 6.10
CA MET A 119 -2.80 -14.63 6.31
C MET A 119 -2.94 -15.80 7.29
N GLN A 120 -3.72 -15.63 8.36
CA GLN A 120 -3.98 -16.67 9.36
C GLN A 120 -4.80 -17.86 8.83
N LYS A 121 -5.55 -17.66 7.76
CA LYS A 121 -6.42 -18.69 7.16
C LYS A 121 -5.78 -19.36 5.95
N ASP A 122 -4.75 -18.76 5.38
CA ASP A 122 -4.08 -19.31 4.22
C ASP A 122 -3.24 -20.52 4.64
N GLU A 123 -3.49 -21.64 3.96
CA GLU A 123 -2.77 -22.90 4.14
C GLU A 123 -1.63 -23.09 3.13
N GLU A 124 -1.53 -22.18 2.15
CA GLU A 124 -0.56 -22.20 1.07
C GLU A 124 0.43 -21.06 1.20
N ASP A 125 1.65 -21.25 0.69
CA ASP A 125 2.64 -20.19 0.58
C ASP A 125 2.09 -19.07 -0.30
N THR A 126 1.80 -17.91 0.28
CA THR A 126 1.11 -16.83 -0.40
C THR A 126 1.96 -15.56 -0.45
N PHE A 127 2.04 -14.97 -1.63
CA PHE A 127 2.63 -13.66 -1.86
C PHE A 127 1.56 -12.57 -1.75
N TYR A 128 1.69 -11.71 -0.76
CA TYR A 128 0.80 -10.56 -0.54
C TYR A 128 1.44 -9.28 -1.06
N PHE A 129 0.79 -8.62 -2.01
CA PHE A 129 1.13 -7.26 -2.41
C PHE A 129 0.11 -6.31 -1.79
N ILE A 130 0.56 -5.42 -0.90
CA ILE A 130 -0.34 -4.58 -0.10
C ILE A 130 -0.12 -3.11 -0.47
N LEU A 131 -1.19 -2.44 -0.93
CA LEU A 131 -1.23 -1.02 -1.26
C LEU A 131 -2.18 -0.28 -0.30
N THR A 132 -1.62 0.57 0.55
CA THR A 132 -2.36 1.35 1.57
C THR A 132 -2.80 2.71 1.07
N THR A 133 -3.68 3.40 1.82
CA THR A 133 -4.28 4.68 1.41
C THR A 133 -4.23 5.80 2.46
N SER A 134 -3.89 5.52 3.72
CA SER A 134 -3.99 6.52 4.78
C SER A 134 -3.06 7.72 4.61
N ASN A 135 -1.87 7.53 4.01
CA ASN A 135 -0.94 8.62 3.76
C ASN A 135 -1.25 9.33 2.44
N HIS A 136 -2.48 9.80 2.27
CA HIS A 136 -2.96 10.47 1.06
C HIS A 136 -3.65 11.82 1.39
N PRO A 137 -3.42 12.89 0.62
CA PRO A 137 -4.22 14.12 0.74
C PRO A 137 -5.73 13.83 0.59
N PRO A 138 -6.60 14.53 1.31
CA PRO A 138 -6.39 15.72 2.14
C PRO A 138 -5.91 15.47 3.57
N PHE A 139 -5.43 14.26 3.91
CA PHE A 139 -4.96 13.89 5.25
C PHE A 139 -6.08 14.05 6.28
N ALA A 140 -7.21 13.36 6.04
CA ALA A 140 -8.48 13.58 6.75
C ALA A 140 -8.70 12.68 7.97
N PHE A 141 -7.88 11.65 8.19
CA PHE A 141 -8.03 10.80 9.36
C PHE A 141 -7.68 11.53 10.65
N ASP A 142 -8.42 11.26 11.73
CA ASP A 142 -8.14 11.81 13.06
C ASP A 142 -6.94 11.09 13.70
N VAL A 143 -5.74 11.49 13.29
CA VAL A 143 -4.49 10.92 13.81
C VAL A 143 -4.22 11.29 15.27
N ASP A 144 -4.80 12.39 15.75
CA ASP A 144 -4.66 12.81 17.14
C ASP A 144 -5.35 11.80 18.07
N SER A 145 -6.54 11.32 17.70
CA SER A 145 -7.24 10.25 18.44
C SER A 145 -6.48 8.92 18.43
N LYS A 146 -5.58 8.71 17.47
CA LYS A 146 -4.72 7.53 17.38
C LYS A 146 -3.43 7.63 18.21
N GLY A 147 -3.19 8.79 18.82
CA GLY A 147 -2.03 9.03 19.68
C GLY A 147 -0.94 9.91 19.09
N PHE A 148 -1.15 10.51 17.92
CA PHE A 148 -0.21 11.48 17.36
C PHE A 148 -0.15 12.73 18.23
N SER A 149 1.06 13.14 18.63
CA SER A 149 1.27 14.32 19.47
C SER A 149 1.87 15.46 18.66
N ARG A 150 1.03 16.41 18.27
CA ARG A 150 1.44 17.64 17.56
C ARG A 150 2.47 18.44 18.33
N ASP A 151 2.31 18.57 19.65
CA ASP A 151 3.24 19.28 20.51
C ASP A 151 4.61 18.62 20.57
N ARG A 152 4.65 17.29 20.63
CA ARG A 152 5.90 16.51 20.61
C ARG A 152 6.66 16.74 19.31
N VAL A 153 5.97 16.67 18.17
CA VAL A 153 6.54 16.94 16.86
C VAL A 153 7.00 18.39 16.76
N ALA A 154 6.18 19.35 17.18
CA ALA A 154 6.50 20.76 17.16
C ALA A 154 7.77 21.11 18.00
N LYS A 155 8.05 20.37 19.06
CA LYS A 155 9.26 20.52 19.90
C LYS A 155 10.51 19.87 19.27
N LYS A 156 10.35 18.73 18.60
CA LYS A 156 11.49 17.95 18.07
C LYS A 156 11.92 18.36 16.67
N ARG A 157 11.03 18.97 15.89
CA ARG A 157 11.35 19.38 14.52
C ARG A 157 12.36 20.51 14.50
N GLY A 158 13.23 20.51 13.52
CA GLY A 158 14.11 21.61 13.21
C GLY A 158 13.37 22.84 12.67
N PRO A 159 14.01 24.00 12.59
CA PRO A 159 13.43 25.26 12.10
C PRO A 159 12.97 25.17 10.64
N ALA A 160 13.43 24.20 9.88
CA ALA A 160 13.11 24.03 8.46
C ALA A 160 11.70 23.46 8.21
N ILE A 161 11.04 22.88 9.23
CA ILE A 161 9.70 22.29 9.07
C ILE A 161 8.63 23.33 9.46
N PRO A 162 7.73 23.74 8.56
CA PRO A 162 6.66 24.70 8.84
C PRO A 162 5.75 24.27 10.01
N LYS A 163 5.17 25.28 10.70
CA LYS A 163 4.29 25.05 11.86
C LYS A 163 2.81 25.03 11.51
N ASP A 164 2.49 25.12 10.23
CA ASP A 164 1.11 25.17 9.79
C ASP A 164 0.38 23.82 9.99
N LYS A 165 -0.95 23.91 10.05
CA LYS A 165 -1.82 22.75 10.26
C LYS A 165 -1.61 21.67 9.20
N LYS A 166 -1.47 22.05 7.93
CA LYS A 166 -1.34 21.13 6.81
C LYS A 166 -0.10 20.25 6.94
N THR A 167 1.04 20.86 7.27
CA THR A 167 2.30 20.13 7.50
C THR A 167 2.17 19.17 8.69
N LEU A 168 1.53 19.60 9.78
CA LEU A 168 1.33 18.75 10.95
C LEU A 168 0.34 17.59 10.66
N ASP A 169 -0.70 17.84 9.87
CA ASP A 169 -1.61 16.77 9.43
C ASP A 169 -0.87 15.73 8.57
N GLN A 170 -0.05 16.18 7.63
CA GLN A 170 0.76 15.28 6.81
C GLN A 170 1.75 14.44 7.64
N LEU A 171 2.46 15.07 8.57
CA LEU A 171 3.37 14.36 9.48
C LEU A 171 2.62 13.36 10.37
N GLY A 172 1.39 13.69 10.79
CA GLY A 172 0.53 12.79 11.55
C GLY A 172 0.14 11.56 10.75
N HIS A 173 -0.16 11.71 9.46
CA HIS A 173 -0.50 10.58 8.59
C HIS A 173 0.71 9.69 8.27
N ILE A 174 1.90 10.28 8.07
CA ILE A 174 3.16 9.51 7.96
C ILE A 174 3.41 8.70 9.23
N TRP A 175 3.28 9.35 10.40
CA TRP A 175 3.44 8.68 11.69
C TRP A 175 2.42 7.54 11.87
N TYR A 176 1.16 7.76 11.52
CA TYR A 176 0.11 6.74 11.61
C TYR A 176 0.41 5.54 10.70
N ALA A 177 0.77 5.78 9.45
CA ALA A 177 1.12 4.71 8.52
C ALA A 177 2.30 3.87 9.02
N ASP A 178 3.35 4.52 9.55
CA ASP A 178 4.52 3.84 10.15
C ASP A 178 4.14 3.03 11.39
N ASP A 179 3.34 3.58 12.30
CA ASP A 179 2.91 2.91 13.54
C ASP A 179 2.08 1.65 13.24
N VAL A 180 1.08 1.76 12.34
CA VAL A 180 0.21 0.61 12.03
C VAL A 180 0.95 -0.45 11.21
N MET A 181 1.85 -0.05 10.30
CA MET A 181 2.72 -0.98 9.58
C MET A 181 3.65 -1.74 10.54
N GLY A 182 4.24 -1.03 11.50
CA GLY A 182 5.08 -1.68 12.52
C GLY A 182 4.32 -2.67 13.39
N LYS A 183 3.07 -2.38 13.72
CA LYS A 183 2.17 -3.31 14.46
C LYS A 183 1.83 -4.53 13.60
N PHE A 184 1.52 -4.31 12.32
CA PHE A 184 1.22 -5.37 11.37
C PHE A 184 2.40 -6.35 11.22
N ILE A 185 3.62 -5.84 10.97
CA ILE A 185 4.82 -6.67 10.83
C ILE A 185 5.05 -7.53 12.08
N LYS A 186 4.99 -6.90 13.28
CA LYS A 186 5.16 -7.66 14.54
C LYS A 186 4.10 -8.72 14.75
N ALA A 187 2.87 -8.47 14.31
CA ALA A 187 1.80 -9.45 14.40
C ALA A 187 1.99 -10.58 13.38
N ALA A 188 2.43 -10.28 12.17
CA ALA A 188 2.72 -11.27 11.13
C ALA A 188 3.87 -12.21 11.54
N GLU A 189 4.94 -11.69 12.16
CA GLU A 189 6.06 -12.50 12.67
C GLU A 189 5.65 -13.54 13.74
N ALA A 190 4.55 -13.30 14.43
CA ALA A 190 4.07 -14.23 15.45
C ALA A 190 3.40 -15.49 14.86
N TYR A 191 3.25 -15.59 13.54
CA TYR A 191 2.66 -16.75 12.84
C TYR A 191 3.70 -17.63 12.14
N ASP A 192 4.96 -17.25 12.13
CA ASP A 192 6.08 -18.10 11.75
C ASP A 192 6.45 -19.03 12.94
#